data_67da28ddcad0bbcd22739bb8ff4df58c
#
_entry.id   67da28ddcad0bbcd22739bb8ff4df58c
#
_cell.length_a   1.000
_cell.length_b   1.000
_cell.length_c   1.000
_cell.angle_alpha   90.00
_cell.angle_beta   90.00
_cell.angle_gamma   90.00
#
_symmetry.space_group_name_H-M   'P 1'
#
loop_
_entity.id
_entity.type
_entity.pdbx_description
1 polymer ?
#
loop_
_entity_poly.entity_id
_entity_poly.type
_entity_poly.pdbx_seq_one_letter_code
_entity_poly.pdbx_strand_id
1 'polypeptide(L)'
;MGKEQYGQANKLLITADGGCSNSSRSRLWKKELQLFASQQGLEIKVYHYPPGTSKWNKIEHRLFSFISKNWSGKPLESLEVIVQLIANTTTQKGLQVKVLADKAVYEKGIKVSDKELSEIQLERDAFRGEWNYSIHP
;
A
#
# COMPACT_ATOMS: atom_id res chain seq x y z
N MET A 1 -4.14 2.70 12.76
CA MET A 1 -4.74 1.38 12.51
C MET A 1 -3.74 0.25 12.66
N GLY A 2 -2.77 0.06 11.77
CA GLY A 2 -1.84 -1.08 11.85
C GLY A 2 -0.94 -1.08 13.08
N LYS A 3 -0.42 0.08 13.49
CA LYS A 3 0.50 0.21 14.63
C LYS A 3 -0.14 -0.13 15.97
N GLU A 4 -1.43 0.09 16.13
CA GLU A 4 -2.17 -0.30 17.34
C GLU A 4 -2.22 -1.84 17.50
N GLN A 5 -2.30 -2.54 16.38
CA GLN A 5 -2.39 -4.01 16.36
C GLN A 5 -1.03 -4.69 16.31
N TYR A 6 -0.04 -4.05 15.69
CA TYR A 6 1.32 -4.55 15.46
C TYR A 6 2.37 -3.61 16.06
N GLY A 7 2.16 -3.16 17.29
CA GLY A 7 3.01 -2.15 17.96
C GLY A 7 4.50 -2.54 18.10
N GLN A 8 4.81 -3.82 18.07
CA GLN A 8 6.18 -4.33 18.14
C GLN A 8 6.84 -4.53 16.76
N ALA A 9 6.10 -4.31 15.68
CA ALA A 9 6.65 -4.46 14.33
C ALA A 9 7.64 -3.34 14.04
N ASN A 10 8.83 -3.70 13.59
CA ASN A 10 9.87 -2.79 13.11
C ASN A 10 10.13 -2.88 11.62
N LYS A 11 9.43 -3.77 10.93
CA LYS A 11 9.53 -3.99 9.48
C LYS A 11 8.15 -4.04 8.85
N LEU A 12 8.04 -3.48 7.65
CA LEU A 12 6.83 -3.53 6.82
C LEU A 12 7.20 -4.07 5.44
N LEU A 13 6.50 -5.09 5.00
CA LEU A 13 6.59 -5.59 3.62
C LEU A 13 5.45 -5.03 2.81
N ILE A 14 5.77 -4.39 1.68
CA ILE A 14 4.83 -3.93 0.69
C ILE A 14 5.02 -4.71 -0.61
N THR A 15 3.96 -5.30 -1.11
CA THR A 15 3.91 -5.85 -2.47
C THR A 15 3.07 -4.92 -3.34
N ALA A 16 3.58 -4.50 -4.48
CA ALA A 16 2.94 -3.54 -5.38
C ALA A 16 2.93 -4.05 -6.82
N ASP A 17 1.87 -3.74 -7.54
CA ASP A 17 1.70 -4.17 -8.94
C ASP A 17 2.48 -3.31 -9.96
N GLY A 18 3.14 -2.26 -9.49
CA GLY A 18 3.91 -1.35 -10.34
C GLY A 18 3.05 -0.43 -11.20
N GLY A 19 1.76 -0.29 -10.89
CA GLY A 19 0.86 0.65 -11.56
C GLY A 19 1.23 2.11 -11.30
N CYS A 20 0.73 3.01 -12.11
CA CYS A 20 1.00 4.46 -12.16
C CYS A 20 1.69 5.11 -10.93
N SER A 21 0.95 5.30 -9.84
CA SER A 21 1.43 6.05 -8.66
C SER A 21 2.43 5.26 -7.80
N ASN A 22 2.28 3.95 -7.72
CA ASN A 22 3.14 3.04 -6.95
C ASN A 22 4.23 2.35 -7.79
N SER A 23 4.52 2.88 -8.98
CA SER A 23 5.55 2.36 -9.86
C SER A 23 6.95 2.41 -9.21
N SER A 24 7.77 1.39 -9.46
CA SER A 24 9.18 1.37 -9.03
C SER A 24 10.01 2.53 -9.59
N ARG A 25 9.54 3.19 -10.64
CA ARG A 25 10.15 4.39 -11.24
C ARG A 25 9.69 5.70 -10.60
N SER A 26 8.58 5.68 -9.84
CA SER A 26 8.03 6.89 -9.21
C SER A 26 8.94 7.40 -8.10
N ARG A 27 9.50 8.60 -8.30
CA ARG A 27 10.30 9.30 -7.28
C ARG A 27 9.44 9.71 -6.09
N LEU A 28 8.23 10.19 -6.35
CA LEU A 28 7.28 10.60 -5.31
C LEU A 28 6.92 9.42 -4.41
N TRP A 29 6.62 8.26 -4.96
CA TRP A 29 6.39 7.04 -4.20
C TRP A 29 7.51 6.74 -3.20
N LYS A 30 8.76 6.79 -3.67
CA LYS A 30 9.93 6.54 -2.81
C LYS A 30 10.10 7.59 -1.72
N LYS A 31 9.88 8.88 -2.06
CA LYS A 31 9.93 9.99 -1.09
C LYS A 31 8.88 9.82 0.00
N GLU A 32 7.64 9.53 -0.36
CA GLU A 32 6.55 9.31 0.59
C GLU A 32 6.80 8.08 1.48
N LEU A 33 7.35 7.01 0.92
CA LEU A 33 7.77 5.85 1.72
C LEU A 33 8.90 6.18 2.69
N GLN A 34 9.87 7.03 2.32
CA GLN A 34 10.91 7.50 3.23
C GLN A 34 10.32 8.30 4.38
N LEU A 35 9.43 9.25 4.09
CA LEU A 35 8.74 10.01 5.12
C LEU A 35 7.98 9.10 6.09
N PHE A 36 7.26 8.14 5.54
CA PHE A 36 6.52 7.17 6.33
C PHE A 36 7.44 6.27 7.17
N ALA A 37 8.54 5.77 6.60
CA ALA A 37 9.53 4.97 7.31
C ALA A 37 10.11 5.74 8.50
N SER A 38 10.53 6.99 8.29
CA SER A 38 11.09 7.86 9.33
C SER A 38 10.08 8.21 10.42
N GLN A 39 8.85 8.56 10.04
CA GLN A 39 7.79 8.89 11.01
C GLN A 39 7.37 7.70 11.88
N GLN A 40 7.39 6.49 11.31
CA GLN A 40 6.92 5.30 12.02
C GLN A 40 8.07 4.51 12.65
N GLY A 41 9.34 4.81 12.33
CA GLY A 41 10.50 4.03 12.76
C GLY A 41 10.48 2.61 12.18
N LEU A 42 10.08 2.46 10.92
CA LEU A 42 9.92 1.17 10.25
C LEU A 42 10.89 1.03 9.08
N GLU A 43 11.58 -0.10 9.00
CA GLU A 43 12.21 -0.55 7.76
C GLU A 43 11.12 -1.01 6.80
N ILE A 44 11.07 -0.43 5.60
CA ILE A 44 10.06 -0.78 4.59
C ILE A 44 10.75 -1.56 3.48
N LYS A 45 10.32 -2.79 3.26
CA LYS A 45 10.74 -3.62 2.13
C LYS A 45 9.67 -3.65 1.06
N VAL A 46 10.04 -3.28 -0.18
CA VAL A 46 9.10 -3.20 -1.31
C VAL A 46 9.48 -4.21 -2.37
N TYR A 47 8.49 -4.97 -2.80
CA TYR A 47 8.58 -5.87 -3.94
C TYR A 47 7.53 -5.48 -4.98
N HIS A 48 8.00 -5.06 -6.17
CA HIS A 48 7.13 -4.80 -7.29
C HIS A 48 6.94 -6.05 -8.13
N TYR A 49 5.69 -6.34 -8.46
CA TYR A 49 5.40 -7.34 -9.48
C TYR A 49 5.80 -6.82 -10.86
N PRO A 50 6.25 -7.70 -11.77
CA PRO A 50 6.49 -7.32 -13.16
C PRO A 50 5.25 -6.71 -13.81
N PRO A 51 5.40 -5.80 -14.79
CA PRO A 51 4.27 -5.24 -15.53
C PRO A 51 3.37 -6.33 -16.10
N GLY A 52 2.06 -6.15 -16.00
CA GLY A 52 1.07 -7.10 -16.51
C GLY A 52 0.82 -8.34 -15.64
N THR A 53 1.41 -8.40 -14.44
CA THR A 53 1.27 -9.55 -13.52
C THR A 53 0.53 -9.21 -12.22
N SER A 54 -0.30 -8.18 -12.20
CA SER A 54 -1.10 -7.79 -11.03
C SER A 54 -1.95 -8.94 -10.48
N LYS A 55 -2.37 -9.87 -11.35
CA LYS A 55 -3.07 -11.12 -10.97
C LYS A 55 -2.25 -12.01 -10.01
N TRP A 56 -0.96 -11.81 -9.89
CA TRP A 56 -0.12 -12.55 -8.95
C TRP A 56 -0.20 -11.99 -7.52
N ASN A 57 -0.74 -10.80 -7.34
CA ASN A 57 -0.97 -10.22 -6.01
C ASN A 57 -2.15 -10.92 -5.31
N LYS A 58 -1.89 -12.11 -4.81
CA LYS A 58 -2.92 -12.99 -4.22
C LYS A 58 -3.59 -12.38 -2.99
N ILE A 59 -2.89 -11.55 -2.23
CA ILE A 59 -3.42 -10.89 -1.02
C ILE A 59 -4.55 -9.96 -1.43
N GLU A 60 -4.29 -9.08 -2.40
CA GLU A 60 -5.26 -8.12 -2.93
C GLU A 60 -6.47 -8.83 -3.55
N HIS A 61 -6.24 -9.75 -4.47
CA HIS A 61 -7.31 -10.50 -5.11
C HIS A 61 -8.19 -11.26 -4.11
N ARG A 62 -7.57 -11.85 -3.09
CA ARG A 62 -8.30 -12.58 -2.07
C ARG A 62 -9.18 -11.65 -1.22
N LEU A 63 -8.63 -10.52 -0.76
CA LEU A 63 -9.38 -9.53 0.00
C LEU A 63 -10.54 -8.97 -0.83
N PHE A 64 -10.28 -8.51 -2.04
CA PHE A 64 -11.29 -7.90 -2.90
C PHE A 64 -12.38 -8.89 -3.32
N SER A 65 -12.08 -10.18 -3.45
CA SER A 65 -13.11 -11.19 -3.70
C SER A 65 -14.12 -11.29 -2.56
N PHE A 66 -13.69 -11.19 -1.32
CA PHE A 66 -14.60 -11.19 -0.17
C PHE A 66 -15.40 -9.88 -0.08
N ILE A 67 -14.77 -8.74 -0.34
CA ILE A 67 -15.46 -7.45 -0.40
C ILE A 67 -16.52 -7.48 -1.50
N SER A 68 -16.18 -7.94 -2.70
CA SER A 68 -17.11 -8.02 -3.84
C SER A 68 -18.30 -8.93 -3.55
N LYS A 69 -18.09 -10.06 -2.88
CA LYS A 69 -19.18 -10.93 -2.45
C LYS A 69 -20.09 -10.24 -1.43
N ASN A 70 -19.52 -9.48 -0.50
CA ASN A 70 -20.28 -8.81 0.55
C ASN A 70 -21.17 -7.69 0.01
N TRP A 71 -20.73 -6.95 -0.99
CA TRP A 71 -21.50 -5.85 -1.56
C TRP A 71 -22.32 -6.23 -2.80
N SER A 72 -22.17 -7.46 -3.30
CA SER A 72 -22.90 -7.93 -4.48
C SER A 72 -24.42 -7.81 -4.27
N GLY A 73 -25.10 -7.21 -5.22
CA GLY A 73 -26.54 -6.96 -5.19
C GLY A 73 -26.99 -5.86 -4.21
N LYS A 74 -26.07 -5.13 -3.58
CA LYS A 74 -26.39 -4.01 -2.70
C LYS A 74 -26.12 -2.68 -3.41
N PRO A 75 -27.03 -1.70 -3.31
CA PRO A 75 -26.83 -0.40 -3.93
C PRO A 75 -25.69 0.37 -3.21
N LEU A 76 -24.74 0.89 -3.98
CA LEU A 76 -23.62 1.69 -3.47
C LEU A 76 -23.95 3.19 -3.58
N GLU A 77 -24.92 3.63 -2.78
CA GLU A 77 -25.55 4.95 -2.92
C GLU A 77 -24.72 6.09 -2.30
N SER A 78 -23.92 5.79 -1.29
CA SER A 78 -23.11 6.79 -0.59
C SER A 78 -21.75 6.24 -0.16
N LEU A 79 -20.81 7.15 0.15
CA LEU A 79 -19.51 6.78 0.69
C LEU A 79 -19.63 6.01 2.01
N GLU A 80 -20.56 6.43 2.86
CA GLU A 80 -20.81 5.78 4.16
C GLU A 80 -21.26 4.35 3.98
N VAL A 81 -22.16 4.07 3.03
CA VAL A 81 -22.64 2.72 2.71
C VAL A 81 -21.47 1.85 2.21
N ILE A 82 -20.61 2.39 1.33
CA ILE A 82 -19.42 1.69 0.83
C ILE A 82 -18.48 1.33 1.97
N VAL A 83 -18.15 2.30 2.84
CA VAL A 83 -17.27 2.10 3.99
C VAL A 83 -17.83 1.03 4.93
N GLN A 84 -19.13 1.06 5.24
CA GLN A 84 -19.78 0.06 6.08
C GLN A 84 -19.77 -1.34 5.46
N LEU A 85 -20.06 -1.45 4.16
CA LEU A 85 -20.02 -2.73 3.45
C LEU A 85 -18.63 -3.35 3.43
N ILE A 86 -17.57 -2.53 3.23
CA ILE A 86 -16.20 -3.00 3.29
C ILE A 86 -15.83 -3.41 4.73
N ALA A 87 -16.16 -2.60 5.73
CA ALA A 87 -15.87 -2.87 7.14
C ALA A 87 -16.54 -4.16 7.65
N ASN A 88 -17.73 -4.46 7.16
CA ASN A 88 -18.48 -5.67 7.52
C ASN A 88 -18.06 -6.93 6.76
N THR A 89 -17.02 -6.84 5.93
CA THR A 89 -16.49 -7.99 5.21
C THR A 89 -15.80 -8.94 6.19
N THR A 90 -16.23 -10.19 6.19
CA THR A 90 -15.69 -11.25 7.06
C THR A 90 -15.59 -12.57 6.32
N THR A 91 -14.94 -13.55 6.94
CA THR A 91 -14.84 -14.94 6.47
C THR A 91 -15.15 -15.90 7.60
N GLN A 92 -15.38 -17.16 7.29
CA GLN A 92 -15.56 -18.22 8.31
C GLN A 92 -14.35 -18.33 9.26
N LYS A 93 -13.17 -17.88 8.84
CA LYS A 93 -11.94 -17.87 9.65
C LYS A 93 -11.77 -16.57 10.46
N GLY A 94 -12.76 -15.69 10.48
CA GLY A 94 -12.75 -14.48 11.30
C GLY A 94 -11.94 -13.32 10.74
N LEU A 95 -11.88 -13.14 9.40
CA LEU A 95 -11.30 -11.93 8.82
C LEU A 95 -11.98 -10.69 9.40
N GLN A 96 -11.19 -9.75 9.87
CA GLN A 96 -11.63 -8.42 10.29
C GLN A 96 -11.05 -7.37 9.32
N VAL A 97 -11.90 -6.49 8.83
CA VAL A 97 -11.51 -5.40 7.93
C VAL A 97 -11.77 -4.07 8.64
N LYS A 98 -10.72 -3.27 8.77
CA LYS A 98 -10.82 -1.87 9.23
C LYS A 98 -10.70 -0.95 8.02
N VAL A 99 -11.63 -0.03 7.87
CA VAL A 99 -11.68 0.91 6.76
C VAL A 99 -12.07 2.29 7.26
N LEU A 100 -11.40 3.31 6.73
CA LEU A 100 -11.71 4.72 6.97
C LEU A 100 -11.71 5.45 5.63
N ALA A 101 -12.64 6.39 5.46
CA ALA A 101 -12.62 7.29 4.33
C ALA A 101 -11.54 8.36 4.56
N ASP A 102 -10.59 8.47 3.64
CA ASP A 102 -9.63 9.56 3.62
C ASP A 102 -10.24 10.76 2.88
N LYS A 103 -10.41 11.86 3.59
CA LYS A 103 -10.96 13.13 3.06
C LYS A 103 -9.87 14.16 2.77
N ALA A 104 -8.59 13.78 2.88
CA ALA A 104 -7.48 14.67 2.57
C ALA A 104 -7.46 15.03 1.07
N VAL A 105 -7.07 16.26 0.79
CA VAL A 105 -6.84 16.74 -0.57
C VAL A 105 -5.36 16.54 -0.89
N TYR A 106 -5.08 15.77 -1.95
CA TYR A 106 -3.71 15.48 -2.38
C TYR A 106 -3.37 16.30 -3.61
N GLU A 107 -2.23 16.98 -3.56
CA GLU A 107 -1.70 17.71 -4.71
C GLU A 107 -1.27 16.75 -5.81
N LYS A 108 -1.51 17.17 -7.06
CA LYS A 108 -1.09 16.42 -8.26
C LYS A 108 0.17 17.04 -8.87
N GLY A 109 0.95 16.23 -9.57
CA GLY A 109 2.09 16.72 -10.34
C GLY A 109 3.30 17.13 -9.51
N ILE A 110 3.41 16.69 -8.26
CA ILE A 110 4.57 16.93 -7.40
C ILE A 110 5.82 16.36 -8.08
N LYS A 111 6.82 17.24 -8.29
CA LYS A 111 8.12 16.86 -8.83
C LYS A 111 9.11 16.67 -7.68
N VAL A 112 9.85 15.58 -7.73
CA VAL A 112 10.94 15.27 -6.79
C VAL A 112 12.27 15.49 -7.50
N SER A 113 13.11 16.37 -6.95
CA SER A 113 14.42 16.71 -7.48
C SER A 113 15.43 15.56 -7.29
N ASP A 114 16.56 15.63 -8.01
CA ASP A 114 17.65 14.66 -7.83
C ASP A 114 18.25 14.73 -6.42
N LYS A 115 18.29 15.93 -5.82
CA LYS A 115 18.75 16.14 -4.45
C LYS A 115 17.85 15.39 -3.47
N GLU A 116 16.54 15.60 -3.52
CA GLU A 116 15.58 14.90 -2.66
C GLU A 116 15.62 13.38 -2.86
N LEU A 117 15.82 12.92 -4.09
CA LEU A 117 15.96 11.49 -4.37
C LEU A 117 17.24 10.90 -3.74
N SER A 118 18.34 11.66 -3.70
CA SER A 118 19.60 11.24 -3.09
C SER A 118 19.55 11.16 -1.56
N GLU A 119 18.60 11.85 -0.92
CA GLU A 119 18.39 11.84 0.53
C GLU A 119 17.62 10.60 1.00
N ILE A 120 17.03 9.84 0.07
CA ILE A 120 16.29 8.62 0.39
C ILE A 120 17.27 7.51 0.76
N GLN A 121 17.10 6.93 1.95
CA GLN A 121 17.89 5.80 2.45
C GLN A 121 17.41 4.48 1.81
N LEU A 122 17.60 4.39 0.50
CA LEU A 122 17.15 3.28 -0.32
C LEU A 122 18.29 2.32 -0.62
N GLU A 123 18.13 1.08 -0.20
CA GLU A 123 19.01 -0.04 -0.51
C GLU A 123 18.33 -0.96 -1.54
N ARG A 124 18.99 -1.14 -2.69
CA ARG A 124 18.49 -2.02 -3.74
C ARG A 124 18.83 -3.46 -3.43
N ASP A 125 17.88 -4.36 -3.66
CA ASP A 125 18.13 -5.80 -3.52
C ASP A 125 19.10 -6.29 -4.61
N ALA A 126 19.91 -7.28 -4.29
CA ALA A 126 20.80 -7.94 -5.26
C ALA A 126 20.01 -8.60 -6.40
N PHE A 127 18.80 -9.10 -6.10
CA PHE A 127 17.90 -9.65 -7.10
C PHE A 127 16.89 -8.60 -7.57
N ARG A 128 16.96 -8.21 -8.83
CA ARG A 128 16.04 -7.26 -9.46
C ARG A 128 15.90 -5.95 -8.65
N GLY A 129 17.01 -5.32 -8.33
CA GLY A 129 17.05 -4.08 -7.53
C GLY A 129 16.31 -2.89 -8.13
N GLU A 130 15.93 -2.93 -9.40
CA GLU A 130 15.02 -1.98 -10.02
C GLU A 130 13.56 -2.10 -9.52
N TRP A 131 13.18 -3.29 -9.02
CA TRP A 131 11.84 -3.59 -8.51
C TRP A 131 11.81 -3.94 -7.02
N ASN A 132 12.94 -4.37 -6.47
CA ASN A 132 13.06 -4.83 -5.10
C ASN A 132 14.04 -3.97 -4.34
N TYR A 133 13.57 -3.34 -3.28
CA TYR A 133 14.42 -2.46 -2.47
C TYR A 133 13.88 -2.33 -1.04
N SER A 134 14.77 -1.88 -0.14
CA SER A 134 14.43 -1.50 1.22
C SER A 134 14.62 0.00 1.40
N ILE A 135 13.78 0.59 2.25
CA ILE A 135 13.90 1.99 2.70
C ILE A 135 14.05 1.95 4.22
N HIS A 136 15.11 2.54 4.70
CA HIS A 136 15.43 2.62 6.13
C HIS A 136 14.87 3.92 6.73
N PRO A 137 14.48 3.91 8.01
CA PRO A 137 13.96 5.09 8.71
C PRO A 137 14.96 6.23 8.86
#